data_4f2278338fe36063395dc12b9db2f54e
#
_entry.id   4f2278338fe36063395dc12b9db2f54e
#
_cell.length_a   1.000
_cell.length_b   1.000
_cell.length_c   1.000
_cell.angle_alpha   90.00
_cell.angle_beta   90.00
_cell.angle_gamma   90.00
#
_symmetry.space_group_name_H-M   'P 1'
#
loop_
_entity.id
_entity.type
_entity.pdbx_description
1 polymer ?
#
loop_
_entity_poly.entity_id
_entity_poly.type
_entity_poly.pdbx_seq_one_letter_code
_entity_poly.pdbx_strand_id
1 'polypeptide(L)'
;MQDKTSHFYGDREIQALEGLPKITMEKSSTLCRETLLRVIPAIIDKDFESFAKGLTNIQNLMGEIFFNAQNGSTFSSPSVGKVVSNLAENFEIGSGQSSWGPTGFAIFKSNDELQKALTFLKKNNVLTNGLRLDVTCARNRGYQLFKSGR
;
A
#
# COMPACT_ATOMS: atom_id res chain seq x y z
N MET A 1 -1.11 8.46 0.76
CA MET A 1 -0.08 9.32 0.14
C MET A 1 -0.18 9.17 -1.37
N GLN A 2 -0.19 10.25 -2.10
CA GLN A 2 -0.32 10.23 -3.56
C GLN A 2 0.66 11.21 -4.19
N ASP A 3 1.37 10.75 -5.23
CA ASP A 3 2.19 11.58 -6.09
C ASP A 3 1.35 12.03 -7.29
N LYS A 4 1.62 13.23 -7.80
CA LYS A 4 0.91 13.78 -8.97
C LYS A 4 1.46 13.31 -10.31
N THR A 5 2.46 12.41 -10.30
CA THR A 5 3.07 11.87 -11.51
C THR A 5 2.18 10.82 -12.20
N SER A 6 2.43 10.58 -13.47
CA SER A 6 1.60 9.84 -14.43
C SER A 6 0.98 8.54 -13.90
N HIS A 7 -0.33 8.44 -14.02
CA HIS A 7 -1.07 7.19 -13.79
C HIS A 7 -0.95 6.28 -15.01
N PHE A 8 -0.84 4.97 -14.75
CA PHE A 8 -1.09 3.94 -15.77
C PHE A 8 -2.60 3.79 -15.93
N TYR A 9 -3.10 3.99 -17.13
CA TYR A 9 -4.51 3.76 -17.49
C TYR A 9 -4.65 3.47 -18.98
N GLY A 10 -5.75 2.79 -19.37
CA GLY A 10 -6.07 2.46 -20.75
C GLY A 10 -5.05 1.51 -21.38
N ASP A 11 -4.70 1.77 -22.66
CA ASP A 11 -3.83 0.89 -23.45
C ASP A 11 -2.46 0.66 -22.81
N ARG A 12 -1.92 1.64 -22.10
CA ARG A 12 -0.65 1.50 -21.38
C ARG A 12 -0.75 0.48 -20.23
N GLU A 13 -1.87 0.45 -19.54
CA GLU A 13 -2.11 -0.52 -18.46
C GLU A 13 -2.22 -1.93 -19.06
N ILE A 14 -2.95 -2.09 -20.17
CA ILE A 14 -3.08 -3.38 -20.89
C ILE A 14 -1.72 -3.89 -21.32
N GLN A 15 -0.91 -3.07 -21.99
CA GLN A 15 0.44 -3.44 -22.43
C GLN A 15 1.34 -3.81 -21.25
N ALA A 16 1.26 -3.08 -20.14
CA ALA A 16 2.04 -3.38 -18.96
C ALA A 16 1.62 -4.72 -18.33
N LEU A 17 0.31 -5.03 -18.28
CA LEU A 17 -0.21 -6.30 -17.79
C LEU A 17 0.21 -7.48 -18.69
N GLU A 18 0.16 -7.32 -20.01
CA GLU A 18 0.61 -8.34 -20.97
C GLU A 18 2.12 -8.63 -20.87
N GLY A 19 2.91 -7.62 -20.50
CA GLY A 19 4.36 -7.73 -20.29
C GLY A 19 4.77 -8.30 -18.92
N LEU A 20 3.83 -8.56 -18.01
CA LEU A 20 4.17 -9.11 -16.69
C LEU A 20 4.65 -10.56 -16.80
N PRO A 21 5.65 -10.95 -15.99
CA PRO A 21 6.06 -12.34 -15.91
C PRO A 21 4.93 -13.21 -15.35
N LYS A 22 4.83 -14.45 -15.82
CA LYS A 22 3.91 -15.41 -15.22
C LYS A 22 4.27 -15.61 -13.74
N ILE A 23 3.26 -15.53 -12.88
CA ILE A 23 3.42 -15.78 -11.44
C ILE A 23 3.80 -17.25 -11.27
N THR A 24 4.92 -17.51 -10.61
CA THR A 24 5.36 -18.87 -10.29
C THR A 24 4.46 -19.52 -9.26
N MET A 25 4.42 -20.87 -9.22
CA MET A 25 3.67 -21.60 -8.19
C MET A 25 4.12 -21.22 -6.78
N GLU A 26 5.42 -21.00 -6.58
CA GLU A 26 5.98 -20.57 -5.29
C GLU A 26 5.42 -19.23 -4.84
N LYS A 27 5.46 -18.21 -5.72
CA LYS A 27 4.90 -16.88 -5.42
C LYS A 27 3.38 -16.94 -5.17
N SER A 28 2.66 -17.71 -5.98
CA SER A 28 1.23 -17.93 -5.79
C SER A 28 0.93 -18.60 -4.44
N SER A 29 1.68 -19.63 -4.09
CA SER A 29 1.54 -20.32 -2.79
C SER A 29 1.85 -19.40 -1.62
N THR A 30 2.85 -18.52 -1.77
CA THR A 30 3.19 -17.51 -0.76
C THR A 30 2.07 -16.52 -0.56
N LEU A 31 1.47 -15.99 -1.65
CA LEU A 31 0.31 -15.10 -1.58
C LEU A 31 -0.87 -15.77 -0.86
N CYS A 32 -1.18 -17.03 -1.23
CA CYS A 32 -2.25 -17.79 -0.57
C CYS A 32 -1.97 -18.00 0.92
N ARG A 33 -0.74 -18.37 1.28
CA ARG A 33 -0.33 -18.57 2.68
C ARG A 33 -0.48 -17.27 3.49
N GLU A 34 0.10 -16.17 3.02
CA GLU A 34 0.02 -14.89 3.71
C GLU A 34 -1.44 -14.43 3.87
N THR A 35 -2.27 -14.61 2.83
CA THR A 35 -3.67 -14.20 2.88
C THR A 35 -4.48 -15.11 3.82
N LEU A 36 -4.46 -16.42 3.59
CA LEU A 36 -5.38 -17.34 4.24
C LEU A 36 -4.94 -17.76 5.66
N LEU A 37 -3.62 -17.86 5.89
CA LEU A 37 -3.08 -18.37 7.16
C LEU A 37 -2.50 -17.27 8.05
N ARG A 38 -2.39 -16.03 7.57
CA ARG A 38 -1.92 -14.90 8.37
C ARG A 38 -2.90 -13.74 8.40
N VAL A 39 -3.18 -13.09 7.25
CA VAL A 39 -3.99 -11.85 7.24
C VAL A 39 -5.42 -12.09 7.71
N ILE A 40 -6.11 -13.11 7.19
CA ILE A 40 -7.50 -13.40 7.57
C ILE A 40 -7.62 -13.77 9.05
N PRO A 41 -6.84 -14.73 9.60
CA PRO A 41 -6.87 -15.02 11.04
C PRO A 41 -6.55 -13.80 11.90
N ALA A 42 -5.52 -13.03 11.53
CA ALA A 42 -5.12 -11.85 12.28
C ALA A 42 -6.23 -10.78 12.37
N ILE A 43 -7.04 -10.62 11.32
CA ILE A 43 -8.21 -9.73 11.35
C ILE A 43 -9.26 -10.25 12.34
N ILE A 44 -9.51 -11.55 12.34
CA ILE A 44 -10.50 -12.19 13.24
C ILE A 44 -10.05 -12.07 14.70
N ASP A 45 -8.76 -12.33 14.96
CA ASP A 45 -8.17 -12.31 16.28
C ASP A 45 -7.80 -10.89 16.78
N LYS A 46 -7.96 -9.87 15.90
CA LYS A 46 -7.55 -8.47 16.15
C LYS A 46 -6.05 -8.35 16.45
N ASP A 47 -5.24 -9.23 15.87
CA ASP A 47 -3.79 -9.20 15.94
C ASP A 47 -3.24 -8.26 14.85
N PHE A 48 -2.97 -7.01 15.25
CA PHE A 48 -2.46 -6.01 14.32
C PHE A 48 -1.07 -6.35 13.80
N GLU A 49 -0.18 -6.90 14.61
CA GLU A 49 1.19 -7.24 14.21
C GLU A 49 1.20 -8.26 13.06
N SER A 50 0.51 -9.37 13.24
CA SER A 50 0.38 -10.41 12.20
C SER A 50 -0.32 -9.88 10.95
N PHE A 51 -1.36 -9.05 11.11
CA PHE A 51 -2.05 -8.40 9.99
C PHE A 51 -1.09 -7.48 9.20
N ALA A 52 -0.41 -6.58 9.88
CA ALA A 52 0.51 -5.61 9.28
C ALA A 52 1.64 -6.30 8.52
N LYS A 53 2.25 -7.31 9.14
CA LYS A 53 3.31 -8.13 8.53
C LYS A 53 2.82 -8.88 7.30
N GLY A 54 1.68 -9.56 7.39
CA GLY A 54 1.11 -10.31 6.26
C GLY A 54 0.75 -9.40 5.09
N LEU A 55 0.12 -8.27 5.38
CA LEU A 55 -0.22 -7.27 4.35
C LEU A 55 1.03 -6.73 3.66
N THR A 56 2.06 -6.36 4.42
CA THR A 56 3.32 -5.85 3.86
C THR A 56 4.03 -6.91 3.02
N ASN A 57 4.04 -8.17 3.46
CA ASN A 57 4.62 -9.28 2.68
C ASN A 57 3.90 -9.46 1.33
N ILE A 58 2.56 -9.42 1.32
CA ILE A 58 1.76 -9.48 0.09
C ILE A 58 2.14 -8.32 -0.83
N GLN A 59 2.21 -7.10 -0.29
CA GLN A 59 2.51 -5.90 -1.07
C GLN A 59 3.94 -5.91 -1.63
N ASN A 60 4.92 -6.40 -0.88
CA ASN A 60 6.29 -6.55 -1.36
C ASN A 60 6.36 -7.55 -2.51
N LEU A 61 5.69 -8.70 -2.39
CA LEU A 61 5.65 -9.70 -3.45
C LEU A 61 4.95 -9.17 -4.70
N MET A 62 3.87 -8.40 -4.56
CA MET A 62 3.23 -7.71 -5.67
C MET A 62 4.16 -6.68 -6.31
N GLY A 63 4.89 -5.89 -5.50
CA GLY A 63 5.90 -4.95 -5.97
C GLY A 63 7.01 -5.63 -6.80
N GLU A 64 7.45 -6.83 -6.42
CA GLU A 64 8.39 -7.64 -7.21
C GLU A 64 7.79 -8.09 -8.56
N ILE A 65 6.52 -8.48 -8.58
CA ILE A 65 5.83 -8.90 -9.82
C ILE A 65 5.75 -7.74 -10.80
N PHE A 66 5.46 -6.54 -10.30
CA PHE A 66 5.34 -5.32 -11.11
C PHE A 66 6.66 -4.59 -11.36
N PHE A 67 7.77 -5.06 -10.79
CA PHE A 67 9.08 -4.38 -10.78
C PHE A 67 9.52 -3.86 -12.15
N ASN A 68 9.48 -4.70 -13.17
CA ASN A 68 9.87 -4.31 -14.52
C ASN A 68 8.93 -3.27 -15.16
N ALA A 69 7.63 -3.38 -14.91
CA ALA A 69 6.64 -2.42 -15.38
C ALA A 69 6.72 -1.07 -14.63
N GLN A 70 7.34 -1.05 -13.47
CA GLN A 70 7.54 0.14 -12.63
C GLN A 70 8.98 0.68 -12.69
N ASN A 71 9.65 0.53 -13.84
CA ASN A 71 11.01 1.02 -14.08
C ASN A 71 12.06 0.50 -13.07
N GLY A 72 11.94 -0.73 -12.64
CA GLY A 72 12.88 -1.34 -11.70
C GLY A 72 12.67 -0.89 -10.25
N SER A 73 11.44 -0.60 -9.85
CA SER A 73 11.08 -0.23 -8.48
C SER A 73 9.86 -1.03 -8.00
N THR A 74 9.79 -1.29 -6.71
CA THR A 74 8.61 -1.88 -6.05
C THR A 74 7.48 -0.86 -5.85
N PHE A 75 7.81 0.44 -5.93
CA PHE A 75 6.84 1.54 -5.91
C PHE A 75 6.94 2.33 -7.22
N SER A 76 5.81 2.64 -7.84
CA SER A 76 5.77 3.46 -9.06
C SER A 76 6.20 4.91 -8.81
N SER A 77 6.05 5.42 -7.58
CA SER A 77 6.56 6.71 -7.13
C SER A 77 7.71 6.53 -6.15
N PRO A 78 8.94 6.95 -6.50
CA PRO A 78 10.09 6.92 -5.57
C PRO A 78 9.84 7.74 -4.29
N SER A 79 9.11 8.85 -4.41
CA SER A 79 8.77 9.70 -3.26
C SER A 79 7.85 8.98 -2.27
N VAL A 80 6.85 8.26 -2.78
CA VAL A 80 5.96 7.41 -1.95
C VAL A 80 6.76 6.26 -1.33
N GLY A 81 7.58 5.56 -2.12
CA GLY A 81 8.44 4.49 -1.62
C GLY A 81 9.34 4.95 -0.47
N LYS A 82 9.99 6.13 -0.62
CA LYS A 82 10.82 6.72 0.43
C LYS A 82 10.05 6.96 1.73
N VAL A 83 8.83 7.51 1.65
CA VAL A 83 8.01 7.75 2.84
C VAL A 83 7.60 6.44 3.50
N VAL A 84 7.15 5.45 2.71
CA VAL A 84 6.75 4.13 3.23
C VAL A 84 7.93 3.42 3.90
N SER A 85 9.12 3.41 3.29
CA SER A 85 10.33 2.81 3.88
C SER A 85 10.69 3.46 5.21
N ASN A 86 10.73 4.81 5.28
CA ASN A 86 11.01 5.51 6.53
C ASN A 86 9.98 5.19 7.63
N LEU A 87 8.71 5.04 7.27
CA LEU A 87 7.69 4.64 8.23
C LEU A 87 7.88 3.20 8.70
N ALA A 88 8.16 2.28 7.79
CA ALA A 88 8.36 0.86 8.11
C ALA A 88 9.61 0.59 8.97
N GLU A 89 10.65 1.41 8.83
CA GLU A 89 11.86 1.34 9.66
C GLU A 89 11.65 1.82 11.10
N ASN A 90 10.67 2.69 11.35
CA ASN A 90 10.49 3.35 12.63
C ASN A 90 9.19 3.03 13.34
N PHE A 91 8.23 2.38 12.66
CA PHE A 91 6.90 2.08 13.19
C PHE A 91 6.43 0.70 12.74
N GLU A 92 5.65 0.06 13.58
CA GLU A 92 4.92 -1.14 13.22
C GLU A 92 3.73 -0.78 12.35
N ILE A 93 3.83 -1.02 11.04
CA ILE A 93 2.82 -0.67 10.05
C ILE A 93 2.54 -1.79 9.06
N GLY A 94 1.31 -1.88 8.60
CA GLY A 94 1.00 -2.54 7.34
C GLY A 94 1.10 -1.53 6.20
N SER A 95 1.87 -1.81 5.16
CA SER A 95 2.12 -0.83 4.12
C SER A 95 2.17 -1.42 2.72
N GLY A 96 2.00 -0.57 1.73
CA GLY A 96 2.06 -0.96 0.33
C GLY A 96 1.65 0.15 -0.63
N GLN A 97 1.38 -0.28 -1.87
CA GLN A 97 0.92 0.57 -2.96
C GLN A 97 -0.46 0.13 -3.42
N SER A 98 -1.32 1.08 -3.76
CA SER A 98 -2.64 0.80 -4.34
C SER A 98 -2.51 0.58 -5.85
N SER A 99 -2.75 -0.66 -6.31
CA SER A 99 -2.65 -1.04 -7.73
C SER A 99 -1.32 -0.58 -8.35
N TRP A 100 -1.37 0.06 -9.52
CA TRP A 100 -0.21 0.63 -10.22
C TRP A 100 0.40 1.87 -9.55
N GLY A 101 -0.11 2.28 -8.40
CA GLY A 101 0.28 3.54 -7.80
C GLY A 101 -0.30 4.77 -8.54
N PRO A 102 0.25 5.94 -8.37
CA PRO A 102 1.33 6.30 -7.44
C PRO A 102 0.87 6.46 -5.97
N THR A 103 -0.30 5.94 -5.63
CA THR A 103 -0.85 6.04 -4.28
C THR A 103 -0.28 4.93 -3.40
N GLY A 104 0.44 5.29 -2.35
CA GLY A 104 0.86 4.38 -1.30
C GLY A 104 0.02 4.54 -0.04
N PHE A 105 0.06 3.54 0.82
CA PHE A 105 -0.63 3.56 2.10
C PHE A 105 0.25 3.04 3.24
N ALA A 106 -0.05 3.48 4.45
CA ALA A 106 0.45 2.92 5.70
C ALA A 106 -0.72 2.83 6.69
N ILE A 107 -0.90 1.66 7.27
CA ILE A 107 -1.95 1.36 8.26
C ILE A 107 -1.30 1.29 9.63
N PHE A 108 -1.87 1.98 10.60
CA PHE A 108 -1.41 2.04 11.97
C PHE A 108 -2.42 1.39 12.91
N LYS A 109 -1.93 0.83 14.00
CA LYS A 109 -2.74 0.18 15.03
C LYS A 109 -3.71 1.15 15.72
N SER A 110 -3.28 2.40 15.88
CA SER A 110 -4.05 3.42 16.58
C SER A 110 -3.81 4.82 16.01
N ASN A 111 -4.70 5.75 16.37
CA ASN A 111 -4.50 7.17 16.04
C ASN A 111 -3.24 7.74 16.72
N ASP A 112 -2.90 7.29 17.92
CA ASP A 112 -1.71 7.77 18.63
C ASP A 112 -0.43 7.40 17.88
N GLU A 113 -0.32 6.16 17.37
CA GLU A 113 0.80 5.74 16.54
C GLU A 113 0.87 6.55 15.23
N LEU A 114 -0.27 6.79 14.60
CA LEU A 114 -0.35 7.64 13.42
C LEU A 114 0.15 9.07 13.71
N GLN A 115 -0.25 9.69 14.82
CA GLN A 115 0.20 11.06 15.17
C GLN A 115 1.71 11.12 15.43
N LYS A 116 2.28 10.10 16.09
CA LYS A 116 3.74 9.96 16.25
C LYS A 116 4.44 9.88 14.90
N ALA A 117 3.90 9.06 13.98
CA ALA A 117 4.44 8.91 12.64
C ALA A 117 4.37 10.21 11.81
N LEU A 118 3.25 10.95 11.88
CA LEU A 118 3.12 12.24 11.22
C LEU A 118 4.13 13.28 11.76
N THR A 119 4.33 13.28 13.07
CA THR A 119 5.34 14.14 13.72
C THR A 119 6.76 13.76 13.28
N PHE A 120 7.06 12.47 13.23
CA PHE A 120 8.33 11.95 12.74
C PHE A 120 8.61 12.38 11.28
N LEU A 121 7.65 12.22 10.38
CA LEU A 121 7.79 12.61 8.97
C LEU A 121 8.08 14.10 8.82
N LYS A 122 7.40 14.95 9.59
CA LYS A 122 7.64 16.41 9.61
C LYS A 122 9.02 16.76 10.14
N LYS A 123 9.39 16.20 11.30
CA LYS A 123 10.67 16.48 11.97
C LYS A 123 11.88 16.11 11.12
N ASN A 124 11.78 15.01 10.38
CA ASN A 124 12.88 14.49 9.56
C ASN A 124 12.83 14.94 8.09
N ASN A 125 11.92 15.86 7.73
CA ASN A 125 11.76 16.37 6.37
C ASN A 125 11.63 15.24 5.31
N VAL A 126 10.93 14.16 5.65
CA VAL A 126 10.75 13.01 4.76
C VAL A 126 9.76 13.33 3.65
N LEU A 127 8.80 14.23 3.93
CA LEU A 127 7.78 14.64 2.96
C LEU A 127 8.40 15.59 1.93
N THR A 128 8.32 15.21 0.67
CA THR A 128 8.77 16.04 -0.46
C THR A 128 7.64 16.91 -1.00
N ASN A 129 8.00 18.02 -1.63
CA ASN A 129 7.04 18.87 -2.34
C ASN A 129 6.34 18.07 -3.45
N GLY A 130 5.01 18.13 -3.49
CA GLY A 130 4.19 17.41 -4.47
C GLY A 130 3.52 16.15 -3.92
N LEU A 131 3.92 15.63 -2.75
CA LEU A 131 3.18 14.56 -2.10
C LEU A 131 1.94 15.11 -1.38
N ARG A 132 0.79 14.54 -1.72
CA ARG A 132 -0.44 14.72 -0.95
C ARG A 132 -0.54 13.60 0.07
N LEU A 133 -0.76 13.95 1.33
CA LEU A 133 -0.95 13.01 2.43
C LEU A 133 -2.35 13.19 3.01
N ASP A 134 -3.17 12.15 2.90
CA ASP A 134 -4.51 12.10 3.47
C ASP A 134 -4.54 11.10 4.62
N VAL A 135 -5.22 11.47 5.69
CA VAL A 135 -5.50 10.58 6.83
C VAL A 135 -6.95 10.15 6.76
N THR A 136 -7.17 8.84 6.89
CA THR A 136 -8.50 8.27 6.87
C THR A 136 -8.60 7.09 7.83
N CYS A 137 -9.80 6.65 8.13
CA CYS A 137 -10.05 5.43 8.90
C CYS A 137 -11.01 4.51 8.14
N ALA A 138 -10.99 3.22 8.51
CA ALA A 138 -11.89 2.25 7.95
C ALA A 138 -13.36 2.63 8.25
N ARG A 139 -14.20 2.55 7.24
CA ARG A 139 -15.63 2.79 7.37
C ARG A 139 -16.33 1.46 7.63
N ASN A 140 -16.75 1.21 8.87
CA ASN A 140 -17.50 0.02 9.26
C ASN A 140 -19.00 0.13 8.93
N ARG A 141 -19.35 0.66 7.78
CA ARG A 141 -20.71 0.79 7.27
C ARG A 141 -20.74 0.45 5.79
N GLY A 142 -21.82 -0.16 5.33
CA GLY A 142 -22.07 -0.40 3.91
C GLY A 142 -22.18 0.90 3.11
N TYR A 143 -22.35 0.78 1.79
CA TYR A 143 -22.55 1.94 0.92
C TYR A 143 -23.83 2.68 1.25
N GLN A 144 -23.85 3.97 0.97
CA GLN A 144 -25.05 4.82 1.03
C GLN A 144 -25.23 5.48 -0.33
N LEU A 145 -26.44 5.35 -0.90
CA LEU A 145 -26.82 6.05 -2.12
C LEU A 145 -27.53 7.35 -1.73
N PHE A 146 -26.92 8.46 -2.14
CA PHE A 146 -27.56 9.76 -2.05
C PHE A 146 -28.20 10.06 -3.41
N LYS A 147 -29.55 10.15 -3.48
CA LYS A 147 -30.19 10.73 -4.63
C LYS A 147 -30.01 12.24 -4.54
N SER A 148 -29.25 12.84 -5.46
CA SER A 148 -29.29 14.28 -5.63
C SER A 148 -30.70 14.65 -6.10
N GLY A 149 -31.46 15.36 -5.27
CA GLY A 149 -32.70 15.96 -5.71
C GLY A 149 -32.40 16.90 -6.88
N ARG A 150 -33.14 16.75 -7.98
CA ARG A 150 -33.23 17.76 -9.05
C ARG A 150 -34.04 18.94 -8.54
#